data_7ba2c18181b0d635789f26de54fb2e78
#
_entry.id   7ba2c18181b0d635789f26de54fb2e78
#
_cell.length_a   1.000
_cell.length_b   1.000
_cell.length_c   1.000
_cell.angle_alpha   90.00
_cell.angle_beta   90.00
_cell.angle_gamma   90.00
#
_symmetry.space_group_name_H-M   'P 1'
#
loop_
_entity.id
_entity.type
_entity.pdbx_description
1 polymer ?
#
loop_
_entity_poly.entity_id
_entity_poly.type
_entity_poly.pdbx_seq_one_letter_code
_entity_poly.pdbx_strand_id
1 'polypeptide(L)'
;KNIIPKYKDLYFDPNNEYSVPYNVGMVGLVYNTKMVEGTPDSWSIMWDEKYKGQVLMFNNSRDAFGIAQFLLGIDVNTTSEQDWKKAYEKLKEQKPVVQSYVMDDVFNKMEGGEAAIAAYYAGDCIGMAENNPDLAFVYPKEGTNIFVDSICIPKGCQNKDAAELYINFLLRGDIALANAECLCYATPNRAVLDNEEYSLRDNEMLYPDEEHTPTTEYFHNLDSETLMLMTSLWDNLKIEGNDVMSVYIGLITFAVIVVVYFIYRTIRKKKRESMY
;
A
#
# COMPACT_ATOMS: atom_id res chain seq x y z
N LYS A 1 -2.05 -23.56 -19.67
CA LYS A 1 -2.50 -23.20 -21.03
C LYS A 1 -3.06 -21.78 -21.11
N ASN A 2 -3.83 -21.37 -20.12
CA ASN A 2 -4.64 -20.16 -20.19
C ASN A 2 -3.88 -18.85 -19.88
N ILE A 3 -2.65 -18.92 -19.37
CA ILE A 3 -1.86 -17.69 -19.08
C ILE A 3 -1.41 -17.06 -20.39
N ILE A 4 -1.69 -15.76 -20.56
CA ILE A 4 -1.27 -14.99 -21.74
C ILE A 4 0.25 -14.84 -21.79
N PRO A 5 0.85 -14.76 -23.00
CA PRO A 5 2.30 -14.72 -23.17
C PRO A 5 2.99 -13.58 -22.40
N LYS A 6 2.36 -12.42 -22.27
CA LYS A 6 2.88 -11.22 -21.56
C LYS A 6 3.29 -11.55 -20.11
N TYR A 7 2.64 -12.51 -19.45
CA TYR A 7 2.88 -12.86 -18.05
C TYR A 7 3.53 -14.24 -17.88
N LYS A 8 4.18 -14.75 -18.94
CA LYS A 8 5.05 -15.91 -18.87
C LYS A 8 6.50 -15.50 -18.88
N ASP A 9 7.35 -16.40 -18.41
CA ASP A 9 8.81 -16.24 -18.44
C ASP A 9 9.26 -14.92 -17.77
N LEU A 10 8.55 -14.53 -16.70
CA LEU A 10 8.86 -13.31 -15.95
C LEU A 10 10.23 -13.46 -15.26
N TYR A 11 10.89 -12.32 -15.02
CA TYR A 11 12.25 -12.27 -14.49
C TYR A 11 12.47 -13.07 -13.20
N PHE A 12 11.43 -13.24 -12.37
CA PHE A 12 11.49 -14.00 -11.12
C PHE A 12 11.27 -15.51 -11.30
N ASP A 13 10.76 -15.94 -12.45
CA ASP A 13 10.55 -17.35 -12.82
C ASP A 13 10.63 -17.53 -14.34
N PRO A 14 11.83 -17.39 -14.95
CA PRO A 14 12.01 -17.28 -16.41
C PRO A 14 11.67 -18.56 -17.19
N ASN A 15 11.44 -19.68 -16.52
CA ASN A 15 11.03 -20.94 -17.16
C ASN A 15 9.62 -21.40 -16.70
N ASN A 16 8.92 -20.62 -15.88
CA ASN A 16 7.64 -20.95 -15.27
C ASN A 16 7.67 -22.29 -14.50
N GLU A 17 8.78 -22.54 -13.77
CA GLU A 17 9.00 -23.80 -13.05
C GLU A 17 8.42 -23.78 -11.63
N TYR A 18 8.30 -22.60 -11.01
CA TYR A 18 8.03 -22.46 -9.60
C TYR A 18 6.71 -21.78 -9.29
N SER A 19 6.15 -21.05 -10.24
CA SER A 19 4.98 -20.22 -10.01
C SER A 19 4.03 -20.17 -11.20
N VAL A 20 2.78 -19.82 -10.91
CA VAL A 20 1.75 -19.59 -11.92
C VAL A 20 1.12 -18.22 -11.68
N PRO A 21 1.19 -17.28 -12.64
CA PRO A 21 0.53 -15.99 -12.54
C PRO A 21 -0.97 -16.13 -12.27
N TYR A 22 -1.48 -15.32 -11.34
CA TYR A 22 -2.87 -15.40 -10.91
C TYR A 22 -3.60 -14.07 -11.05
N ASN A 23 -3.04 -12.98 -10.54
CA ASN A 23 -3.54 -11.61 -10.69
C ASN A 23 -2.42 -10.70 -11.17
N VAL A 24 -2.82 -9.56 -11.73
CA VAL A 24 -1.92 -8.47 -12.08
C VAL A 24 -2.48 -7.19 -11.48
N GLY A 25 -1.62 -6.39 -10.90
CA GLY A 25 -2.03 -5.11 -10.34
C GLY A 25 -1.02 -4.00 -10.61
N MET A 26 -1.48 -2.79 -10.47
CA MET A 26 -0.67 -1.57 -10.50
C MET A 26 -1.10 -0.66 -9.36
N VAL A 27 -0.19 0.16 -8.89
CA VAL A 27 -0.46 1.17 -7.86
C VAL A 27 -0.83 2.49 -8.51
N GLY A 28 -1.74 3.23 -7.89
CA GLY A 28 -2.08 4.58 -8.33
C GLY A 28 -2.61 5.44 -7.19
N LEU A 29 -3.21 6.54 -7.56
CA LEU A 29 -3.87 7.46 -6.65
C LEU A 29 -5.35 7.15 -6.58
N VAL A 30 -5.84 6.74 -5.43
CA VAL A 30 -7.26 6.74 -5.07
C VAL A 30 -7.57 8.10 -4.44
N TYR A 31 -8.57 8.81 -4.94
CA TYR A 31 -8.91 10.13 -4.39
C TYR A 31 -10.42 10.34 -4.33
N ASN A 32 -10.84 11.14 -3.36
CA ASN A 32 -12.25 11.53 -3.20
C ASN A 32 -12.52 12.80 -4.02
N THR A 33 -13.37 12.71 -5.04
CA THR A 33 -13.70 13.79 -5.96
C THR A 33 -14.45 14.97 -5.32
N LYS A 34 -14.98 14.81 -4.12
CA LYS A 34 -15.58 15.89 -3.33
C LYS A 34 -14.57 16.64 -2.48
N MET A 35 -13.41 16.03 -2.23
CA MET A 35 -12.36 16.59 -1.36
C MET A 35 -11.17 17.11 -2.16
N VAL A 36 -10.93 16.52 -3.34
CA VAL A 36 -9.82 16.88 -4.23
C VAL A 36 -10.35 17.68 -5.41
N GLU A 37 -9.74 18.84 -5.67
CA GLU A 37 -10.10 19.69 -6.82
C GLU A 37 -9.43 19.18 -8.09
N GLY A 38 -10.24 18.91 -9.11
CA GLY A 38 -9.78 18.42 -10.41
C GLY A 38 -9.32 16.95 -10.35
N THR A 39 -8.65 16.51 -11.40
CA THR A 39 -8.06 15.18 -11.51
C THR A 39 -6.57 15.28 -11.26
N PRO A 40 -6.02 14.63 -10.22
CA PRO A 40 -4.59 14.62 -9.99
C PRO A 40 -3.88 13.82 -11.12
N ASP A 41 -2.67 14.23 -11.48
CA ASP A 41 -1.87 13.58 -12.53
C ASP A 41 -0.45 13.22 -12.08
N SER A 42 -0.14 13.44 -10.81
CA SER A 42 1.22 13.33 -10.27
C SER A 42 1.21 12.83 -8.83
N TRP A 43 2.19 12.00 -8.48
CA TRP A 43 2.45 11.62 -7.09
C TRP A 43 2.67 12.83 -6.16
N SER A 44 3.05 14.00 -6.71
CA SER A 44 3.32 15.20 -5.91
C SER A 44 2.14 15.67 -5.06
N ILE A 45 0.89 15.34 -5.45
CA ILE A 45 -0.30 15.69 -4.67
C ILE A 45 -0.27 15.10 -3.25
N MET A 46 0.41 13.96 -3.07
CA MET A 46 0.57 13.33 -1.76
C MET A 46 1.51 14.10 -0.80
N TRP A 47 2.15 15.17 -1.29
CA TRP A 47 3.00 16.11 -0.53
C TRP A 47 2.37 17.49 -0.41
N ASP A 48 1.18 17.70 -0.97
CA ASP A 48 0.52 19.00 -0.94
C ASP A 48 -0.06 19.29 0.46
N GLU A 49 0.43 20.35 1.09
CA GLU A 49 -0.03 20.81 2.41
C GLU A 49 -1.54 21.13 2.47
N LYS A 50 -2.17 21.38 1.32
CA LYS A 50 -3.63 21.54 1.22
C LYS A 50 -4.37 20.33 1.78
N TYR A 51 -3.80 19.14 1.66
CA TYR A 51 -4.40 17.88 2.11
C TYR A 51 -3.79 17.35 3.42
N LYS A 52 -3.21 18.24 4.22
CA LYS A 52 -2.60 17.88 5.50
C LYS A 52 -3.56 17.11 6.42
N GLY A 53 -3.13 15.94 6.86
CA GLY A 53 -3.93 15.03 7.69
C GLY A 53 -5.04 14.32 6.94
N GLN A 54 -5.01 14.33 5.59
CA GLN A 54 -6.00 13.68 4.73
C GLN A 54 -5.35 12.76 3.68
N VAL A 55 -4.06 12.50 3.79
CA VAL A 55 -3.30 11.64 2.89
C VAL A 55 -3.00 10.31 3.59
N LEU A 56 -3.32 9.21 2.94
CA LEU A 56 -2.97 7.86 3.37
C LEU A 56 -1.79 7.35 2.55
N MET A 57 -0.79 6.83 3.23
CA MET A 57 0.39 6.24 2.61
C MET A 57 0.48 4.75 2.95
N PHE A 58 1.12 3.96 2.09
CA PHE A 58 1.37 2.56 2.36
C PHE A 58 2.15 2.32 3.66
N ASN A 59 1.71 1.36 4.44
CA ASN A 59 2.50 0.76 5.51
C ASN A 59 3.37 -0.41 4.99
N ASN A 60 3.74 -0.35 3.74
CA ASN A 60 4.67 -1.22 3.04
C ASN A 60 5.86 -0.37 2.61
N SER A 61 7.06 -0.70 3.10
CA SER A 61 8.26 0.10 2.82
C SER A 61 8.60 0.15 1.33
N ARG A 62 8.45 -0.97 0.62
CA ARG A 62 8.82 -1.06 -0.79
C ARG A 62 7.95 -0.16 -1.66
N ASP A 63 6.63 -0.17 -1.44
CA ASP A 63 5.69 0.70 -2.16
C ASP A 63 5.87 2.17 -1.78
N ALA A 64 6.03 2.48 -0.49
CA ALA A 64 6.23 3.85 -0.04
C ALA A 64 7.50 4.48 -0.62
N PHE A 65 8.63 3.75 -0.59
CA PHE A 65 9.87 4.19 -1.23
C PHE A 65 9.73 4.29 -2.74
N GLY A 66 9.06 3.31 -3.38
CA GLY A 66 8.81 3.31 -4.82
C GLY A 66 8.10 4.57 -5.29
N ILE A 67 7.05 5.00 -4.59
CA ILE A 67 6.33 6.25 -4.90
C ILE A 67 7.26 7.47 -4.82
N ALA A 68 8.07 7.56 -3.77
CA ALA A 68 9.04 8.66 -3.66
C ALA A 68 10.12 8.60 -4.75
N GLN A 69 10.55 7.40 -5.13
CA GLN A 69 11.53 7.18 -6.20
C GLN A 69 10.95 7.57 -7.56
N PHE A 70 9.71 7.15 -7.89
CA PHE A 70 9.04 7.59 -9.12
C PHE A 70 8.94 9.11 -9.17
N LEU A 71 8.47 9.76 -8.10
CA LEU A 71 8.36 11.22 -8.04
C LEU A 71 9.71 11.93 -8.25
N LEU A 72 10.82 11.34 -7.83
CA LEU A 72 12.17 11.88 -7.98
C LEU A 72 12.86 11.47 -9.28
N GLY A 73 12.23 10.61 -10.11
CA GLY A 73 12.86 10.04 -11.31
C GLY A 73 14.05 9.13 -10.98
N ILE A 74 14.01 8.45 -9.85
CA ILE A 74 15.01 7.48 -9.39
C ILE A 74 14.56 6.07 -9.79
N ASP A 75 15.49 5.26 -10.30
CA ASP A 75 15.25 3.84 -10.56
C ASP A 75 14.80 3.14 -9.26
N VAL A 76 13.61 2.57 -9.28
CA VAL A 76 13.04 1.86 -8.11
C VAL A 76 13.85 0.62 -7.71
N ASN A 77 14.70 0.12 -8.59
CA ASN A 77 15.57 -1.03 -8.37
C ASN A 77 17.03 -0.63 -8.09
N THR A 78 17.27 0.66 -7.85
CA THR A 78 18.63 1.16 -7.55
C THR A 78 19.26 0.46 -6.34
N THR A 79 20.56 0.20 -6.40
CA THR A 79 21.38 -0.23 -5.27
C THR A 79 22.19 0.92 -4.67
N SER A 80 21.99 2.15 -5.15
CA SER A 80 22.68 3.34 -4.68
C SER A 80 22.16 3.80 -3.32
N GLU A 81 22.99 3.74 -2.29
CA GLU A 81 22.67 4.27 -0.96
C GLU A 81 22.23 5.75 -1.02
N GLN A 82 22.87 6.54 -1.90
CA GLN A 82 22.51 7.96 -2.03
C GLN A 82 21.09 8.15 -2.54
N ASP A 83 20.61 7.31 -3.46
CA ASP A 83 19.27 7.40 -4.03
C ASP A 83 18.21 6.95 -3.01
N TRP A 84 18.49 5.91 -2.23
CA TRP A 84 17.64 5.53 -1.10
C TRP A 84 17.53 6.64 -0.05
N LYS A 85 18.64 7.31 0.27
CA LYS A 85 18.63 8.47 1.18
C LYS A 85 17.82 9.65 0.63
N LYS A 86 17.91 9.95 -0.67
CA LYS A 86 17.07 10.99 -1.29
C LYS A 86 15.56 10.65 -1.16
N ALA A 87 15.20 9.41 -1.47
CA ALA A 87 13.81 8.95 -1.33
C ALA A 87 13.35 9.01 0.14
N TYR A 88 14.20 8.65 1.09
CA TYR A 88 13.93 8.80 2.52
C TYR A 88 13.67 10.25 2.93
N GLU A 89 14.53 11.19 2.55
CA GLU A 89 14.31 12.61 2.84
C GLU A 89 12.99 13.09 2.22
N LYS A 90 12.65 12.62 1.01
CA LYS A 90 11.37 12.93 0.37
C LYS A 90 10.18 12.41 1.18
N LEU A 91 10.26 11.19 1.71
CA LEU A 91 9.22 10.65 2.59
C LEU A 91 9.14 11.40 3.93
N LYS A 92 10.25 11.92 4.45
CA LYS A 92 10.24 12.80 5.64
C LYS A 92 9.51 14.10 5.39
N GLU A 93 9.71 14.73 4.21
CA GLU A 93 8.96 15.91 3.79
C GLU A 93 7.44 15.66 3.74
N GLN A 94 7.02 14.44 3.38
CA GLN A 94 5.61 14.05 3.32
C GLN A 94 4.97 13.89 4.71
N LYS A 95 5.75 13.48 5.69
CA LYS A 95 5.26 13.05 7.00
C LYS A 95 4.26 14.03 7.67
N PRO A 96 4.44 15.35 7.64
CA PRO A 96 3.48 16.30 8.19
C PRO A 96 2.10 16.30 7.50
N VAL A 97 2.03 15.81 6.26
CA VAL A 97 0.82 15.77 5.44
C VAL A 97 0.06 14.45 5.64
N VAL A 98 0.79 13.37 5.94
CA VAL A 98 0.22 12.02 6.10
C VAL A 98 -0.67 11.93 7.33
N GLN A 99 -1.90 11.45 7.13
CA GLN A 99 -2.83 11.09 8.22
C GLN A 99 -2.36 9.81 8.91
N SER A 100 -2.12 8.76 8.12
CA SER A 100 -1.66 7.47 8.62
C SER A 100 -1.00 6.64 7.52
N TYR A 101 -0.15 5.71 7.97
CA TYR A 101 0.37 4.63 7.13
C TYR A 101 -0.55 3.44 7.27
N VAL A 102 -1.11 2.96 6.17
CA VAL A 102 -2.19 1.95 6.16
C VAL A 102 -1.87 0.79 5.20
N MET A 103 -2.48 -0.34 5.46
CA MET A 103 -2.76 -1.40 4.50
C MET A 103 -4.30 -1.52 4.43
N ASP A 104 -4.90 -2.60 4.89
CA ASP A 104 -6.34 -2.85 4.76
C ASP A 104 -7.25 -1.78 5.42
N ASP A 105 -6.73 -0.99 6.37
CA ASP A 105 -7.46 0.15 6.93
C ASP A 105 -7.83 1.24 5.91
N VAL A 106 -7.20 1.24 4.73
CA VAL A 106 -7.52 2.15 3.63
C VAL A 106 -8.98 2.04 3.21
N PHE A 107 -9.54 0.84 3.17
CA PHE A 107 -10.95 0.62 2.82
C PHE A 107 -11.87 1.44 3.72
N ASN A 108 -11.80 1.23 5.03
CA ASN A 108 -12.64 1.94 5.99
C ASN A 108 -12.49 3.46 5.87
N LYS A 109 -11.25 3.95 5.70
CA LYS A 109 -10.97 5.39 5.66
C LYS A 109 -11.41 6.07 4.38
N MET A 110 -11.17 5.44 3.22
CA MET A 110 -11.59 6.01 1.94
C MET A 110 -13.10 5.87 1.73
N GLU A 111 -13.68 4.72 2.05
CA GLU A 111 -15.13 4.50 1.98
C GLU A 111 -15.88 5.43 2.94
N GLY A 112 -15.36 5.63 4.15
CA GLY A 112 -15.93 6.54 5.15
C GLY A 112 -15.71 8.04 4.86
N GLY A 113 -14.92 8.40 3.84
CA GLY A 113 -14.61 9.80 3.53
C GLY A 113 -13.70 10.46 4.58
N GLU A 114 -12.91 9.68 5.34
CA GLU A 114 -12.00 10.18 6.37
C GLU A 114 -10.68 10.71 5.79
N ALA A 115 -10.37 10.38 4.55
CA ALA A 115 -9.18 10.84 3.83
C ALA A 115 -9.52 11.29 2.41
N ALA A 116 -8.73 12.23 1.91
CA ALA A 116 -8.91 12.78 0.57
C ALA A 116 -8.16 11.97 -0.49
N ILE A 117 -7.00 11.43 -0.15
CA ILE A 117 -6.07 10.80 -1.10
C ILE A 117 -5.40 9.59 -0.44
N ALA A 118 -5.28 8.53 -1.21
CA ALA A 118 -4.49 7.35 -0.85
C ALA A 118 -3.64 6.88 -2.03
N ALA A 119 -2.43 6.43 -1.78
CA ALA A 119 -1.74 5.56 -2.72
C ALA A 119 -2.23 4.13 -2.48
N TYR A 120 -2.81 3.49 -3.50
CA TYR A 120 -3.30 2.12 -3.34
C TYR A 120 -3.43 1.39 -4.68
N TYR A 121 -3.87 0.13 -4.62
CA TYR A 121 -3.96 -0.74 -5.78
C TYR A 121 -5.22 -0.48 -6.60
N ALA A 122 -5.10 -0.54 -7.93
CA ALA A 122 -6.19 -0.25 -8.86
C ALA A 122 -7.42 -1.15 -8.63
N GLY A 123 -7.19 -2.45 -8.42
CA GLY A 123 -8.28 -3.40 -8.19
C GLY A 123 -9.10 -3.10 -6.94
N ASP A 124 -8.42 -2.74 -5.86
CA ASP A 124 -9.10 -2.42 -4.60
C ASP A 124 -9.93 -1.14 -4.69
N CYS A 125 -9.52 -0.19 -5.54
CA CYS A 125 -10.30 1.01 -5.78
C CYS A 125 -11.68 0.71 -6.37
N ILE A 126 -11.80 -0.32 -7.21
CA ILE A 126 -13.10 -0.75 -7.77
C ILE A 126 -14.04 -1.16 -6.63
N GLY A 127 -13.57 -2.01 -5.72
CA GLY A 127 -14.36 -2.44 -4.56
C GLY A 127 -14.71 -1.28 -3.62
N MET A 128 -13.76 -0.39 -3.36
CA MET A 128 -14.03 0.81 -2.52
C MET A 128 -15.06 1.74 -3.16
N ALA A 129 -15.04 1.89 -4.50
CA ALA A 129 -15.97 2.76 -5.22
C ALA A 129 -17.42 2.24 -5.21
N GLU A 130 -17.64 0.94 -5.01
CA GLU A 130 -18.99 0.39 -4.78
C GLU A 130 -19.63 0.93 -3.50
N ASN A 131 -18.82 1.14 -2.45
CA ASN A 131 -19.27 1.65 -1.15
C ASN A 131 -19.23 3.18 -1.08
N ASN A 132 -18.34 3.83 -1.83
CA ASN A 132 -18.25 5.28 -1.92
C ASN A 132 -18.06 5.72 -3.39
N PRO A 133 -19.13 6.10 -4.09
CA PRO A 133 -19.08 6.50 -5.50
C PRO A 133 -18.34 7.81 -5.76
N ASP A 134 -17.96 8.55 -4.73
CA ASP A 134 -17.14 9.75 -4.85
C ASP A 134 -15.63 9.41 -4.99
N LEU A 135 -15.25 8.13 -4.90
CA LEU A 135 -13.88 7.70 -5.12
C LEU A 135 -13.57 7.54 -6.61
N ALA A 136 -12.41 8.02 -7.00
CA ALA A 136 -11.86 7.87 -8.34
C ALA A 136 -10.40 7.44 -8.27
N PHE A 137 -9.89 6.96 -9.39
CA PHE A 137 -8.53 6.45 -9.51
C PHE A 137 -7.81 7.07 -10.69
N VAL A 138 -6.50 7.27 -10.56
CA VAL A 138 -5.64 7.74 -11.66
C VAL A 138 -4.23 7.21 -11.51
N TYR A 139 -3.58 6.95 -12.64
CA TYR A 139 -2.16 6.66 -12.69
C TYR A 139 -1.35 7.95 -12.79
N PRO A 140 -0.36 8.17 -11.90
CA PRO A 140 0.51 9.33 -11.98
C PRO A 140 1.45 9.27 -13.19
N LYS A 141 1.72 10.42 -13.77
CA LYS A 141 2.57 10.57 -14.98
C LYS A 141 4.03 10.18 -14.78
N GLU A 142 4.52 10.18 -13.55
CA GLU A 142 5.88 9.75 -13.25
C GLU A 142 6.08 8.24 -13.36
N GLY A 143 4.98 7.50 -13.48
CA GLY A 143 4.98 6.05 -13.55
C GLY A 143 4.62 5.39 -12.23
N THR A 144 4.56 4.06 -12.27
CA THR A 144 4.15 3.25 -11.13
C THR A 144 4.75 1.84 -11.20
N ASN A 145 4.63 1.08 -10.10
CA ASN A 145 4.97 -0.32 -10.14
C ASN A 145 3.82 -1.18 -10.66
N ILE A 146 4.18 -2.19 -11.43
CA ILE A 146 3.32 -3.31 -11.80
C ILE A 146 3.79 -4.55 -11.04
N PHE A 147 2.85 -5.37 -10.59
CA PHE A 147 3.14 -6.63 -9.93
C PHE A 147 2.27 -7.76 -10.48
N VAL A 148 2.76 -8.97 -10.32
CA VAL A 148 2.05 -10.19 -10.69
C VAL A 148 2.00 -11.11 -9.48
N ASP A 149 0.82 -11.27 -8.91
CA ASP A 149 0.58 -12.26 -7.89
C ASP A 149 0.65 -13.65 -8.51
N SER A 150 1.43 -14.51 -7.90
CA SER A 150 1.68 -15.84 -8.44
C SER A 150 1.47 -16.91 -7.39
N ILE A 151 0.82 -18.01 -7.79
CA ILE A 151 0.61 -19.17 -6.94
C ILE A 151 1.83 -20.07 -7.04
N CYS A 152 2.37 -20.50 -5.91
CA CYS A 152 3.49 -21.44 -5.83
C CYS A 152 3.25 -22.55 -4.81
N ILE A 153 3.94 -23.66 -4.97
CA ILE A 153 3.89 -24.81 -4.05
C ILE A 153 5.16 -24.80 -3.20
N PRO A 154 5.05 -24.67 -1.85
CA PRO A 154 6.21 -24.69 -0.97
C PRO A 154 7.00 -25.99 -1.06
N LYS A 155 8.33 -25.92 -0.90
CA LYS A 155 9.25 -27.07 -0.99
C LYS A 155 8.88 -28.24 -0.06
N GLY A 156 8.24 -27.98 1.07
CA GLY A 156 7.84 -29.00 2.05
C GLY A 156 6.43 -29.54 1.87
N CYS A 157 5.75 -29.25 0.75
CA CYS A 157 4.38 -29.68 0.51
C CYS A 157 4.27 -31.22 0.55
N GLN A 158 3.39 -31.74 1.42
CA GLN A 158 3.18 -33.19 1.59
C GLN A 158 2.22 -33.77 0.56
N ASN A 159 1.45 -32.96 -0.14
CA ASN A 159 0.44 -33.38 -1.10
C ASN A 159 0.53 -32.54 -2.39
N LYS A 160 1.67 -32.68 -3.09
CA LYS A 160 1.97 -31.90 -4.28
C LYS A 160 0.94 -32.09 -5.38
N ASP A 161 0.52 -33.33 -5.62
CA ASP A 161 -0.45 -33.64 -6.68
C ASP A 161 -1.79 -32.96 -6.46
N ALA A 162 -2.28 -32.93 -5.21
CA ALA A 162 -3.50 -32.19 -4.88
C ALA A 162 -3.33 -30.67 -5.02
N ALA A 163 -2.16 -30.13 -4.66
CA ALA A 163 -1.87 -28.71 -4.86
C ALA A 163 -1.85 -28.33 -6.35
N GLU A 164 -1.24 -29.15 -7.20
CA GLU A 164 -1.25 -28.97 -8.66
C GLU A 164 -2.67 -29.06 -9.24
N LEU A 165 -3.49 -30.00 -8.78
CA LEU A 165 -4.88 -30.11 -9.18
C LEU A 165 -5.68 -28.86 -8.77
N TYR A 166 -5.44 -28.33 -7.57
CA TYR A 166 -6.10 -27.13 -7.09
C TYR A 166 -5.69 -25.89 -7.90
N ILE A 167 -4.40 -25.74 -8.22
CA ILE A 167 -3.93 -24.65 -9.09
C ILE A 167 -4.59 -24.76 -10.48
N ASN A 168 -4.62 -25.96 -11.05
CA ASN A 168 -5.29 -26.18 -12.34
C ASN A 168 -6.80 -25.88 -12.27
N PHE A 169 -7.47 -26.18 -11.16
CA PHE A 169 -8.87 -25.81 -10.93
C PHE A 169 -9.04 -24.29 -10.91
N LEU A 170 -8.21 -23.53 -10.19
CA LEU A 170 -8.27 -22.07 -10.14
C LEU A 170 -8.06 -21.42 -11.52
N LEU A 171 -7.31 -22.07 -12.41
CA LEU A 171 -7.03 -21.58 -13.77
C LEU A 171 -8.06 -21.98 -14.83
N ARG A 172 -9.10 -22.73 -14.46
CA ARG A 172 -10.24 -23.01 -15.37
C ARG A 172 -10.94 -21.70 -15.70
N GLY A 173 -11.41 -21.54 -16.94
CA GLY A 173 -12.02 -20.29 -17.40
C GLY A 173 -13.22 -19.86 -16.55
N ASP A 174 -14.09 -20.79 -16.16
CA ASP A 174 -15.27 -20.55 -15.32
C ASP A 174 -14.89 -20.10 -13.89
N ILE A 175 -13.91 -20.75 -13.29
CA ILE A 175 -13.45 -20.43 -11.92
C ILE A 175 -12.62 -19.15 -11.92
N ALA A 176 -11.74 -19.00 -12.90
CA ALA A 176 -10.93 -17.80 -13.04
C ALA A 176 -11.79 -16.54 -13.32
N LEU A 177 -12.89 -16.69 -14.07
CA LEU A 177 -13.86 -15.60 -14.27
C LEU A 177 -14.51 -15.21 -12.95
N ALA A 178 -15.04 -16.17 -12.20
CA ALA A 178 -15.66 -15.88 -10.91
C ALA A 178 -14.67 -15.20 -9.92
N ASN A 179 -13.39 -15.64 -9.94
CA ASN A 179 -12.35 -15.02 -9.13
C ASN A 179 -12.01 -13.59 -9.58
N ALA A 180 -11.88 -13.36 -10.90
CA ALA A 180 -11.58 -12.04 -11.45
C ALA A 180 -12.69 -11.01 -11.13
N GLU A 181 -13.95 -11.42 -11.26
CA GLU A 181 -15.12 -10.62 -10.87
C GLU A 181 -15.14 -10.29 -9.37
N CYS A 182 -14.81 -11.28 -8.53
CA CYS A 182 -14.84 -11.13 -7.07
C CYS A 182 -13.67 -10.29 -6.53
N LEU A 183 -12.46 -10.46 -7.12
CA LEU A 183 -11.25 -9.81 -6.65
C LEU A 183 -11.05 -8.43 -7.27
N CYS A 184 -11.69 -8.15 -8.40
CA CYS A 184 -11.56 -6.90 -9.15
C CYS A 184 -10.12 -6.57 -9.60
N TYR A 185 -9.25 -7.58 -9.76
CA TYR A 185 -7.89 -7.41 -10.27
C TYR A 185 -7.79 -7.84 -11.74
N ALA A 186 -6.86 -7.25 -12.47
CA ALA A 186 -6.57 -7.69 -13.83
C ALA A 186 -6.11 -9.16 -13.82
N THR A 187 -6.62 -9.94 -14.78
CA THR A 187 -6.32 -11.37 -14.86
C THR A 187 -5.32 -11.68 -15.97
N PRO A 188 -4.33 -12.54 -15.73
CA PRO A 188 -3.48 -13.07 -16.78
C PRO A 188 -4.12 -14.22 -17.58
N ASN A 189 -5.37 -14.58 -17.29
CA ASN A 189 -6.04 -15.75 -17.86
C ASN A 189 -6.77 -15.38 -19.17
N ARG A 190 -6.30 -15.91 -20.29
CA ARG A 190 -6.89 -15.68 -21.61
C ARG A 190 -8.36 -16.08 -21.70
N ALA A 191 -8.75 -17.21 -21.08
CA ALA A 191 -10.13 -17.67 -21.14
C ALA A 191 -11.12 -16.73 -20.45
N VAL A 192 -10.65 -15.89 -19.51
CA VAL A 192 -11.43 -14.81 -18.90
C VAL A 192 -11.46 -13.59 -19.83
N LEU A 193 -10.30 -13.17 -20.35
CA LEU A 193 -10.21 -11.99 -21.24
C LEU A 193 -11.00 -12.15 -22.53
N ASP A 194 -11.07 -13.39 -23.04
CA ASP A 194 -11.84 -13.72 -24.25
C ASP A 194 -13.34 -13.96 -23.95
N ASN A 195 -13.77 -13.93 -22.69
CA ASN A 195 -15.17 -14.15 -22.29
C ASN A 195 -15.96 -12.82 -22.36
N GLU A 196 -17.04 -12.82 -23.16
CA GLU A 196 -17.92 -11.66 -23.30
C GLU A 196 -18.71 -11.31 -22.03
N GLU A 197 -18.88 -12.26 -21.12
CA GLU A 197 -19.54 -12.06 -19.83
C GLU A 197 -18.64 -11.40 -18.77
N TYR A 198 -17.34 -11.23 -19.04
CA TYR A 198 -16.43 -10.60 -18.08
C TYR A 198 -16.71 -9.09 -17.96
N SER A 199 -17.32 -8.67 -16.85
CA SER A 199 -17.79 -7.30 -16.66
C SER A 199 -16.68 -6.25 -16.59
N LEU A 200 -15.49 -6.66 -16.13
CA LEU A 200 -14.33 -5.77 -15.95
C LEU A 200 -13.38 -5.76 -17.17
N ARG A 201 -13.71 -6.43 -18.26
CA ARG A 201 -12.84 -6.56 -19.44
C ARG A 201 -12.39 -5.22 -20.02
N ASP A 202 -13.30 -4.26 -20.06
CA ASP A 202 -13.08 -2.95 -20.62
C ASP A 202 -12.88 -1.86 -19.53
N ASN A 203 -12.53 -2.27 -18.31
CA ASN A 203 -12.26 -1.36 -17.22
C ASN A 203 -10.87 -0.72 -17.38
N GLU A 204 -10.81 0.58 -17.61
CA GLU A 204 -9.58 1.33 -17.89
C GLU A 204 -8.59 1.37 -16.71
N MET A 205 -9.05 1.18 -15.48
CA MET A 205 -8.14 1.06 -14.33
C MET A 205 -7.35 -0.26 -14.36
N LEU A 206 -7.99 -1.35 -14.85
CA LEU A 206 -7.34 -2.66 -14.91
C LEU A 206 -6.62 -2.88 -16.24
N TYR A 207 -7.19 -2.37 -17.32
CA TYR A 207 -6.75 -2.56 -18.71
C TYR A 207 -6.71 -1.23 -19.44
N PRO A 208 -5.82 -0.29 -19.02
CA PRO A 208 -5.69 0.98 -19.72
C PRO A 208 -5.27 0.76 -21.17
N ASP A 209 -5.77 1.60 -22.06
CA ASP A 209 -5.35 1.60 -23.46
C ASP A 209 -3.89 2.07 -23.63
N GLU A 210 -3.37 2.05 -24.86
CA GLU A 210 -1.96 2.43 -25.12
C GLU A 210 -1.68 3.90 -24.76
N GLU A 211 -2.64 4.80 -24.88
CA GLU A 211 -2.47 6.22 -24.59
C GLU A 211 -2.46 6.49 -23.07
N HIS A 212 -3.24 5.73 -22.31
CA HIS A 212 -3.40 5.91 -20.85
C HIS A 212 -2.59 4.91 -20.02
N THR A 213 -1.87 3.98 -20.67
CA THR A 213 -1.01 3.04 -19.98
C THR A 213 0.16 3.79 -19.31
N PRO A 214 0.29 3.76 -17.97
CA PRO A 214 1.38 4.42 -17.29
C PRO A 214 2.73 3.74 -17.60
N THR A 215 3.82 4.47 -17.48
CA THR A 215 5.15 3.85 -17.39
C THR A 215 5.16 2.94 -16.17
N THR A 216 5.52 1.67 -16.36
CA THR A 216 5.49 0.67 -15.28
C THR A 216 6.84 0.03 -15.08
N GLU A 217 7.20 -0.23 -13.82
CA GLU A 217 8.40 -0.94 -13.43
C GLU A 217 8.06 -2.09 -12.46
N TYR A 218 8.74 -3.23 -12.59
CA TYR A 218 8.69 -4.30 -11.60
C TYR A 218 9.66 -4.04 -10.47
N PHE A 219 9.27 -4.33 -9.25
CA PHE A 219 10.21 -4.37 -8.13
C PHE A 219 11.01 -5.66 -8.16
N HIS A 220 12.32 -5.55 -8.37
CA HIS A 220 13.24 -6.68 -8.29
C HIS A 220 13.64 -6.95 -6.83
N ASN A 221 14.13 -8.16 -6.57
CA ASN A 221 14.75 -8.47 -5.30
C ASN A 221 15.95 -7.58 -5.07
N LEU A 222 15.96 -6.91 -3.93
CA LEU A 222 17.11 -6.14 -3.48
C LEU A 222 18.18 -7.10 -2.93
N ASP A 223 19.45 -6.78 -3.12
CA ASP A 223 20.51 -7.44 -2.40
C ASP A 223 20.41 -7.19 -0.89
N SER A 224 21.10 -8.00 -0.10
CA SER A 224 20.99 -7.95 1.36
C SER A 224 21.39 -6.61 1.96
N GLU A 225 22.35 -5.91 1.38
CA GLU A 225 22.83 -4.62 1.87
C GLU A 225 21.79 -3.53 1.60
N THR A 226 21.26 -3.47 0.39
CA THR A 226 20.19 -2.53 0.01
C THR A 226 18.91 -2.79 0.79
N LEU A 227 18.55 -4.07 1.01
CA LEU A 227 17.36 -4.44 1.80
C LEU A 227 17.51 -4.00 3.27
N MET A 228 18.68 -4.21 3.88
CA MET A 228 18.94 -3.74 5.25
C MET A 228 18.92 -2.21 5.34
N LEU A 229 19.48 -1.51 4.36
CA LEU A 229 19.44 -0.06 4.28
C LEU A 229 17.99 0.44 4.19
N MET A 230 17.20 -0.06 3.25
CA MET A 230 15.79 0.30 3.09
C MET A 230 15.02 0.08 4.40
N THR A 231 15.19 -1.09 5.03
CA THR A 231 14.50 -1.42 6.29
C THR A 231 14.89 -0.44 7.40
N SER A 232 16.18 -0.15 7.56
CA SER A 232 16.66 0.80 8.56
C SER A 232 16.13 2.22 8.33
N LEU A 233 16.10 2.69 7.09
CA LEU A 233 15.53 4.00 6.74
C LEU A 233 14.02 4.05 7.00
N TRP A 234 13.30 2.96 6.70
CA TRP A 234 11.88 2.84 7.00
C TRP A 234 11.57 2.89 8.49
N ASP A 235 12.31 2.13 9.30
CA ASP A 235 12.17 2.13 10.75
C ASP A 235 12.44 3.52 11.33
N ASN A 236 13.49 4.19 10.86
CA ASN A 236 13.78 5.56 11.25
C ASN A 236 12.65 6.53 10.87
N LEU A 237 12.10 6.41 9.65
CA LEU A 237 10.96 7.22 9.22
C LEU A 237 9.76 7.06 10.16
N LYS A 238 9.48 5.84 10.60
CA LYS A 238 8.34 5.54 11.50
C LYS A 238 8.58 6.07 12.92
N ILE A 239 9.82 6.07 13.40
CA ILE A 239 10.19 6.53 14.73
C ILE A 239 10.30 8.07 14.78
N GLU A 240 10.91 8.69 13.78
CA GLU A 240 11.05 10.15 13.70
C GLU A 240 9.68 10.83 13.68
N GLY A 241 9.42 11.72 14.63
CA GLY A 241 8.17 12.48 14.77
C GLY A 241 7.12 11.81 15.67
N ASN A 242 7.31 10.59 16.14
CA ASN A 242 6.69 10.19 17.39
C ASN A 242 7.38 11.02 18.47
N ASP A 243 6.66 12.01 18.97
CA ASP A 243 7.18 12.94 19.97
C ASP A 243 7.37 12.20 21.29
N VAL A 244 8.48 11.40 21.32
CA VAL A 244 8.90 10.66 22.52
C VAL A 244 8.99 11.61 23.70
N MET A 245 9.30 12.90 23.42
CA MET A 245 9.35 13.95 24.42
C MET A 245 7.97 14.26 25.00
N SER A 246 6.92 14.29 24.20
CA SER A 246 5.55 14.50 24.71
C SER A 246 5.05 13.32 25.54
N VAL A 247 5.45 12.09 25.20
CA VAL A 247 5.17 10.90 26.03
C VAL A 247 5.91 11.00 27.36
N TYR A 248 7.20 11.39 27.37
CA TYR A 248 7.95 11.61 28.61
C TYR A 248 7.36 12.75 29.43
N ILE A 249 7.00 13.86 28.82
CA ILE A 249 6.32 14.99 29.50
C ILE A 249 5.00 14.51 30.11
N GLY A 250 4.20 13.73 29.37
CA GLY A 250 2.95 13.15 29.87
C GLY A 250 3.18 12.23 31.09
N LEU A 251 4.18 11.36 31.05
CA LEU A 251 4.54 10.48 32.17
C LEU A 251 5.04 11.26 33.39
N ILE A 252 5.87 12.26 33.18
CA ILE A 252 6.38 13.15 34.26
C ILE A 252 5.21 13.91 34.89
N THR A 253 4.32 14.49 34.06
CA THR A 253 3.15 15.22 34.55
C THR A 253 2.23 14.33 35.36
N PHE A 254 1.98 13.10 34.91
CA PHE A 254 1.20 12.12 35.64
C PHE A 254 1.85 11.76 36.98
N ALA A 255 3.16 11.51 37.02
CA ALA A 255 3.89 11.23 38.24
C ALA A 255 3.80 12.40 39.26
N VAL A 256 3.92 13.65 38.79
CA VAL A 256 3.77 14.84 39.63
C VAL A 256 2.36 14.93 40.22
N ILE A 257 1.32 14.69 39.42
CA ILE A 257 -0.08 14.68 39.89
C ILE A 257 -0.28 13.63 41.00
N VAL A 258 0.26 12.44 40.81
CA VAL A 258 0.18 11.34 41.82
C VAL A 258 0.87 11.76 43.11
N VAL A 259 2.08 12.33 43.06
CA VAL A 259 2.81 12.82 44.23
C VAL A 259 2.03 13.92 44.95
N VAL A 260 1.53 14.91 44.27
CA VAL A 260 0.70 16.00 44.83
C VAL A 260 -0.55 15.44 45.50
N TYR A 261 -1.21 14.46 44.88
CA TYR A 261 -2.36 13.78 45.50
C TYR A 261 -2.04 13.10 46.78
N PHE A 262 -0.91 12.37 46.90
CA PHE A 262 -0.49 11.71 48.13
C PHE A 262 -0.11 12.72 49.21
N ILE A 263 0.57 13.82 48.88
CA ILE A 263 0.89 14.91 49.79
C ILE A 263 -0.42 15.53 50.34
N TYR A 264 -1.34 15.87 49.45
CA TYR A 264 -2.65 16.42 49.83
C TYR A 264 -3.42 15.50 50.79
N ARG A 265 -3.47 14.19 50.44
CA ARG A 265 -4.12 13.17 51.25
C ARG A 265 -3.49 13.07 52.64
N THR A 266 -2.16 13.13 52.72
CA THR A 266 -1.42 13.07 53.99
C THR A 266 -1.68 14.31 54.87
N ILE A 267 -1.66 15.50 54.27
CA ILE A 267 -1.98 16.77 54.96
C ILE A 267 -3.43 16.72 55.49
N ARG A 268 -4.36 16.27 54.65
CA ARG A 268 -5.77 16.18 55.03
C ARG A 268 -6.00 15.16 56.16
N LYS A 269 -5.24 14.05 56.19
CA LYS A 269 -5.27 13.06 57.26
C LYS A 269 -4.75 13.63 58.57
N LYS A 270 -3.60 14.32 58.56
CA LYS A 270 -3.01 14.98 59.75
C LYS A 270 -3.92 16.05 60.33
N LYS A 271 -4.61 16.82 59.44
CA LYS A 271 -5.54 17.87 59.87
C LYS A 271 -6.81 17.29 60.55
N ARG A 272 -7.24 16.11 60.15
CA ARG A 272 -8.32 15.39 60.82
C ARG A 272 -7.90 14.83 62.19
N GLU A 273 -6.72 14.26 62.28
CA GLU A 273 -6.17 13.71 63.55
C GLU A 273 -5.85 14.78 64.57
N SER A 274 -5.63 16.05 64.19
CA SER A 274 -5.41 17.18 65.10
C SER A 274 -6.68 17.86 65.56
N MET A 275 -7.87 17.47 65.10
CA MET A 275 -9.15 18.01 65.50
C MET A 275 -9.89 17.12 66.52
N TYR A 276 -9.27 16.00 66.87
CA TYR A 276 -9.70 15.12 67.95
C TYR A 276 -8.59 15.00 69.02
#